data_5fe69be07a8f7c2cc81290ecba745bba
#
_entry.id   5fe69be07a8f7c2cc81290ecba745bba
#
_cell.length_a   1.000
_cell.length_b   1.000
_cell.length_c   1.000
_cell.angle_alpha   90.00
_cell.angle_beta   90.00
_cell.angle_gamma   90.00
#
_symmetry.space_group_name_H-M   'P 1'
#
loop_
_entity.id
_entity.type
_entity.pdbx_description
1 polymer ?
#
loop_
_entity_poly.entity_id
_entity_poly.type
_entity_poly.pdbx_seq_one_letter_code
_entity_poly.pdbx_strand_id
1 'polypeptide(L)'
;MNLIFSKYSVFFILFAFFAFPLSGQANDSVIVTFTGILLAKSCDITTGSKDQSVKMGTYDANEFLNVGDVSPSQTFTINVQGCPTAKSTVYSSGVSANVRFTGDADAINSALLRLSAGADSATGLGIEILDNNDVAIAINGESGFRDLVLNENGDANLTFKLRYKSTQENVHAGQANALLYFDIDYQ
;
A
#
# COMPACT_ATOMS: atom_id res chain seq x y z
N MET A 1 98.25 54.00 17.37
CA MET A 1 98.32 54.05 15.93
C MET A 1 97.41 52.92 15.39
N ASN A 2 96.29 53.31 15.07
CA ASN A 2 95.16 52.68 14.37
C ASN A 2 94.99 51.16 14.33
N LEU A 3 94.06 50.78 15.15
CA LEU A 3 93.33 49.53 15.15
C LEU A 3 92.21 49.58 14.10
N ILE A 4 92.17 48.65 13.16
CA ILE A 4 91.04 48.37 12.34
C ILE A 4 90.53 46.99 12.70
N PHE A 5 89.50 46.97 13.53
CA PHE A 5 88.77 45.74 13.88
C PHE A 5 87.83 45.45 12.79
N SER A 6 87.98 44.28 12.25
CA SER A 6 87.09 43.67 11.28
C SER A 6 85.70 43.46 11.82
N LYS A 7 84.72 44.23 11.30
CA LYS A 7 83.34 44.22 11.63
C LYS A 7 82.53 43.08 10.95
N TYR A 8 83.17 42.07 10.41
CA TYR A 8 82.52 41.08 9.56
C TYR A 8 82.31 39.70 10.21
N SER A 9 82.70 39.49 11.44
CA SER A 9 82.61 38.17 12.06
C SER A 9 81.30 37.91 12.82
N VAL A 10 80.43 38.90 13.01
CA VAL A 10 79.18 38.77 13.80
C VAL A 10 77.96 38.55 12.90
N PHE A 11 78.11 38.79 11.61
CA PHE A 11 76.95 38.73 10.69
C PHE A 11 76.66 37.34 10.09
N PHE A 12 77.59 36.38 10.29
CA PHE A 12 77.47 35.07 9.68
C PHE A 12 76.80 34.00 10.59
N ILE A 13 76.52 34.31 11.83
CA ILE A 13 75.91 33.36 12.79
C ILE A 13 74.42 33.53 12.89
N LEU A 14 73.80 34.58 12.30
CA LEU A 14 72.37 34.86 12.45
C LEU A 14 71.49 34.33 11.30
N PHE A 15 72.05 33.62 10.31
CA PHE A 15 71.33 33.18 9.13
C PHE A 15 71.15 31.66 9.04
N ALA A 16 71.51 30.89 10.08
CA ALA A 16 71.35 29.45 10.14
C ALA A 16 70.10 29.02 10.94
N PHE A 17 69.19 29.97 11.18
CA PHE A 17 67.91 29.63 11.87
C PHE A 17 66.75 29.73 10.90
N PHE A 18 66.03 28.63 10.83
CA PHE A 18 64.72 28.50 10.23
C PHE A 18 64.59 28.10 8.76
N ALA A 19 64.94 26.86 8.51
CA ALA A 19 64.15 26.05 7.56
C ALA A 19 63.65 24.81 8.30
N PHE A 20 62.76 25.01 9.29
CA PHE A 20 61.89 23.92 9.72
C PHE A 20 60.74 23.86 8.72
N PRO A 21 60.49 22.72 8.00
CA PRO A 21 59.30 22.54 7.27
C PRO A 21 58.17 22.43 8.30
N LEU A 22 57.22 23.38 8.30
CA LEU A 22 55.94 23.16 8.93
C LEU A 22 55.27 22.03 8.17
N SER A 23 55.34 20.82 8.74
CA SER A 23 54.50 19.72 8.32
C SER A 23 53.07 20.10 8.67
N GLY A 24 52.37 20.76 7.76
CA GLY A 24 50.93 20.95 7.84
C GLY A 24 50.27 19.57 7.77
N GLN A 25 49.81 19.09 8.90
CA GLN A 25 48.89 17.94 8.89
C GLN A 25 47.57 18.41 8.26
N ALA A 26 47.40 18.08 7.00
CA ALA A 26 46.06 18.16 6.37
C ALA A 26 45.19 17.08 7.01
N ASN A 27 44.30 17.48 7.90
CA ASN A 27 43.20 16.61 8.34
C ASN A 27 42.19 16.53 7.22
N ASP A 28 42.38 15.57 6.32
CA ASP A 28 41.34 15.21 5.34
C ASP A 28 40.19 14.52 6.06
N SER A 29 39.15 15.27 6.41
CA SER A 29 37.88 14.68 6.87
C SER A 29 37.07 14.28 5.67
N VAL A 30 36.93 12.98 5.47
CA VAL A 30 36.07 12.41 4.44
C VAL A 30 34.69 12.17 5.03
N ILE A 31 33.66 12.77 4.41
CA ILE A 31 32.24 12.52 4.78
C ILE A 31 31.75 11.35 3.95
N VAL A 32 31.37 10.26 4.61
CA VAL A 32 30.70 9.13 3.99
C VAL A 32 29.22 9.20 4.37
N THR A 33 28.37 9.44 3.38
CA THR A 33 26.93 9.49 3.58
C THR A 33 26.34 8.11 3.29
N PHE A 34 25.64 7.52 4.26
CA PHE A 34 24.90 6.31 4.10
C PHE A 34 23.42 6.67 3.92
N THR A 35 22.82 6.19 2.82
CA THR A 35 21.38 6.31 2.58
C THR A 35 20.78 4.91 2.56
N GLY A 36 19.71 4.71 3.30
CA GLY A 36 18.98 3.45 3.36
C GLY A 36 17.51 3.72 3.63
N ILE A 37 16.65 2.82 3.17
CA ILE A 37 15.22 2.84 3.46
C ILE A 37 14.95 1.67 4.39
N LEU A 38 14.35 1.96 5.54
CA LEU A 38 13.77 0.94 6.41
C LEU A 38 12.29 0.82 6.04
N LEU A 39 11.94 -0.33 5.47
CA LEU A 39 10.53 -0.65 5.24
C LEU A 39 9.95 -1.21 6.55
N ALA A 40 8.81 -0.67 6.96
CA ALA A 40 8.04 -1.25 8.04
C ALA A 40 7.49 -2.60 7.59
N LYS A 41 7.43 -3.58 8.50
CA LYS A 41 6.78 -4.86 8.23
C LYS A 41 5.29 -4.59 7.98
N SER A 42 4.78 -4.98 6.83
CA SER A 42 3.35 -4.99 6.52
C SER A 42 2.73 -6.33 6.96
N CYS A 43 1.39 -6.39 6.98
CA CYS A 43 0.68 -7.64 7.15
C CYS A 43 0.85 -8.53 5.91
N ASP A 44 0.80 -9.84 6.11
CA ASP A 44 0.75 -10.83 5.03
C ASP A 44 -0.70 -11.27 4.80
N ILE A 45 -1.14 -11.32 3.54
CA ILE A 45 -2.44 -11.90 3.18
C ILE A 45 -2.33 -13.43 3.32
N THR A 46 -3.26 -14.06 4.04
CA THR A 46 -3.27 -15.52 4.19
C THR A 46 -3.47 -16.22 2.85
N THR A 47 -2.94 -17.44 2.70
CA THR A 47 -3.08 -18.22 1.46
C THR A 47 -4.53 -18.44 1.06
N GLY A 48 -5.42 -18.69 2.04
CA GLY A 48 -6.86 -18.87 1.78
C GLY A 48 -7.58 -17.59 1.33
N SER A 49 -6.97 -16.41 1.54
CA SER A 49 -7.54 -15.14 1.09
C SER A 49 -6.99 -14.67 -0.26
N LYS A 50 -5.89 -15.27 -0.74
CA LYS A 50 -5.28 -14.92 -2.05
C LYS A 50 -6.06 -15.48 -3.24
N ASP A 51 -6.76 -16.59 -3.04
CA ASP A 51 -7.56 -17.24 -4.08
C ASP A 51 -8.85 -17.75 -3.45
N GLN A 52 -9.93 -16.97 -3.60
CA GLN A 52 -11.24 -17.25 -3.02
C GLN A 52 -12.30 -17.37 -4.09
N SER A 53 -13.24 -18.26 -3.86
CA SER A 53 -14.46 -18.37 -4.66
C SER A 53 -15.67 -18.07 -3.78
N VAL A 54 -16.39 -17.00 -4.10
CA VAL A 54 -17.60 -16.60 -3.38
C VAL A 54 -18.82 -17.09 -4.16
N LYS A 55 -19.66 -17.91 -3.53
CA LYS A 55 -20.92 -18.37 -4.14
C LYS A 55 -21.99 -17.31 -3.94
N MET A 56 -22.34 -16.63 -5.02
CA MET A 56 -23.31 -15.53 -5.00
C MET A 56 -24.78 -16.00 -4.84
N GLY A 57 -25.08 -17.27 -5.09
CA GLY A 57 -26.45 -17.83 -5.06
C GLY A 57 -27.11 -17.84 -6.43
N THR A 58 -28.36 -18.28 -6.45
CA THR A 58 -29.21 -18.32 -7.65
C THR A 58 -30.48 -17.51 -7.38
N TYR A 59 -30.78 -16.59 -8.26
CA TYR A 59 -31.91 -15.66 -8.16
C TYR A 59 -32.74 -15.70 -9.43
N ASP A 60 -34.03 -15.39 -9.32
CA ASP A 60 -34.91 -15.25 -10.47
C ASP A 60 -34.69 -13.88 -11.13
N ALA A 61 -34.61 -13.82 -12.46
CA ALA A 61 -34.50 -12.57 -13.19
C ALA A 61 -35.68 -11.60 -12.89
N ASN A 62 -36.82 -12.12 -12.53
CA ASN A 62 -37.99 -11.35 -12.11
C ASN A 62 -37.82 -10.62 -10.76
N GLU A 63 -36.75 -10.90 -10.01
CA GLU A 63 -36.39 -10.14 -8.82
C GLU A 63 -35.69 -8.79 -9.15
N PHE A 64 -35.32 -8.58 -10.44
CA PHE A 64 -34.57 -7.42 -10.91
C PHE A 64 -35.37 -6.70 -12.02
N LEU A 65 -36.53 -6.16 -11.67
CA LEU A 65 -37.43 -5.50 -12.63
C LEU A 65 -37.03 -4.05 -12.91
N ASN A 66 -36.47 -3.39 -11.92
CA ASN A 66 -36.11 -1.98 -12.01
C ASN A 66 -34.58 -1.79 -11.89
N VAL A 67 -34.09 -0.72 -12.49
CA VAL A 67 -32.68 -0.31 -12.28
C VAL A 67 -32.44 -0.06 -10.79
N GLY A 68 -31.41 -0.70 -10.25
CA GLY A 68 -31.03 -0.57 -8.85
C GLY A 68 -31.57 -1.68 -7.93
N ASP A 69 -32.43 -2.58 -8.42
CA ASP A 69 -32.86 -3.76 -7.64
C ASP A 69 -31.63 -4.61 -7.28
N VAL A 70 -31.61 -5.17 -6.08
CA VAL A 70 -30.46 -5.87 -5.53
C VAL A 70 -30.82 -7.25 -4.98
N SER A 71 -29.90 -8.21 -5.11
CA SER A 71 -30.00 -9.50 -4.43
C SER A 71 -29.64 -9.40 -2.94
N PRO A 72 -29.92 -10.43 -2.13
CA PRO A 72 -29.28 -10.61 -0.84
C PRO A 72 -27.76 -10.59 -0.97
N SER A 73 -27.09 -10.01 0.04
CA SER A 73 -25.63 -9.89 0.04
C SER A 73 -24.98 -11.20 0.49
N GLN A 74 -23.83 -11.52 -0.13
CA GLN A 74 -22.94 -12.59 0.27
C GLN A 74 -21.69 -12.02 0.89
N THR A 75 -21.30 -12.51 2.05
CA THR A 75 -20.13 -12.05 2.78
C THR A 75 -18.88 -12.79 2.34
N PHE A 76 -17.76 -12.07 2.19
CA PHE A 76 -16.43 -12.65 2.08
C PHE A 76 -15.46 -11.92 2.99
N THR A 77 -14.36 -12.57 3.34
CA THR A 77 -13.40 -12.04 4.31
C THR A 77 -12.00 -12.20 3.76
N ILE A 78 -11.23 -11.12 3.83
CA ILE A 78 -9.78 -11.12 3.58
C ILE A 78 -9.09 -11.21 4.93
N ASN A 79 -8.38 -12.31 5.17
CA ASN A 79 -7.63 -12.52 6.39
C ASN A 79 -6.18 -12.09 6.18
N VAL A 80 -5.70 -11.25 7.07
CA VAL A 80 -4.31 -10.80 7.13
C VAL A 80 -3.67 -11.28 8.43
N GLN A 81 -2.36 -11.54 8.39
CA GLN A 81 -1.61 -12.10 9.50
C GLN A 81 -0.25 -11.44 9.67
N GLY A 82 0.31 -11.59 10.87
CA GLY A 82 1.66 -11.10 11.17
C GLY A 82 1.80 -9.58 11.07
N CYS A 83 0.69 -8.85 11.20
CA CYS A 83 0.71 -7.40 11.29
C CYS A 83 1.58 -6.94 12.47
N PRO A 84 2.28 -5.80 12.38
CA PRO A 84 2.98 -5.23 13.53
C PRO A 84 1.97 -4.89 14.62
N THR A 85 2.12 -5.52 15.79
CA THR A 85 1.27 -5.21 16.96
C THR A 85 1.78 -3.94 17.64
N ALA A 86 0.93 -3.27 18.42
CA ALA A 86 1.21 -1.99 19.10
C ALA A 86 2.44 -1.97 20.03
N LYS A 87 3.14 -3.09 20.22
CA LYS A 87 4.45 -3.17 20.88
C LYS A 87 5.61 -2.73 19.96
N SER A 88 5.36 -2.49 18.69
CA SER A 88 6.33 -1.92 17.78
C SER A 88 6.41 -0.41 18.03
N THR A 89 7.60 0.10 18.27
CA THR A 89 7.86 1.55 18.46
C THR A 89 7.54 2.39 17.22
N VAL A 90 7.20 1.75 16.11
CA VAL A 90 6.90 2.38 14.82
C VAL A 90 5.40 2.64 14.64
N TYR A 91 4.53 1.81 15.23
CA TYR A 91 3.08 1.94 15.12
C TYR A 91 2.46 2.16 16.50
N SER A 92 2.51 3.39 16.98
CA SER A 92 1.90 3.77 18.27
C SER A 92 0.36 3.85 18.21
N SER A 93 -0.21 3.87 17.02
CA SER A 93 -1.64 4.10 16.76
C SER A 93 -2.38 2.90 16.17
N GLY A 94 -1.72 1.73 16.04
CA GLY A 94 -2.29 0.58 15.34
C GLY A 94 -1.88 0.54 13.85
N VAL A 95 -2.45 -0.38 13.11
CA VAL A 95 -2.26 -0.53 11.66
C VAL A 95 -3.58 -0.22 10.97
N SER A 96 -3.56 0.70 10.03
CA SER A 96 -4.71 0.96 9.16
C SER A 96 -4.47 0.34 7.79
N ALA A 97 -5.53 -0.14 7.15
CA ALA A 97 -5.49 -0.70 5.80
C ALA A 97 -6.50 -0.02 4.89
N ASN A 98 -6.10 0.18 3.65
CA ASN A 98 -6.98 0.55 2.54
C ASN A 98 -7.03 -0.61 1.56
N VAL A 99 -8.24 -1.10 1.24
CA VAL A 99 -8.45 -2.16 0.26
C VAL A 99 -8.96 -1.53 -1.03
N ARG A 100 -8.25 -1.77 -2.10
CA ARG A 100 -8.69 -1.40 -3.45
C ARG A 100 -9.16 -2.65 -4.18
N PHE A 101 -10.37 -2.61 -4.71
CA PHE A 101 -10.91 -3.65 -5.56
C PHE A 101 -10.75 -3.26 -7.02
N THR A 102 -10.16 -4.14 -7.84
CA THR A 102 -9.91 -3.89 -9.26
C THR A 102 -10.54 -4.98 -10.12
N GLY A 103 -11.01 -4.59 -11.29
CA GLY A 103 -11.65 -5.49 -12.25
C GLY A 103 -12.28 -4.72 -13.41
N ASP A 104 -12.96 -5.44 -14.27
CA ASP A 104 -13.70 -4.82 -15.37
C ASP A 104 -14.93 -4.10 -14.84
N ALA A 105 -15.02 -2.80 -15.08
CA ALA A 105 -16.19 -2.02 -14.69
C ALA A 105 -17.39 -2.33 -15.61
N ASP A 106 -18.60 -2.33 -15.03
CA ASP A 106 -19.83 -2.43 -15.81
C ASP A 106 -19.98 -1.23 -16.76
N ALA A 107 -20.46 -1.47 -17.96
CA ALA A 107 -20.51 -0.45 -19.01
C ALA A 107 -21.54 0.66 -18.74
N ILE A 108 -22.58 0.37 -17.95
CA ILE A 108 -23.67 1.30 -17.63
C ILE A 108 -23.42 1.97 -16.29
N ASN A 109 -22.97 1.20 -15.31
CA ASN A 109 -22.64 1.71 -13.98
C ASN A 109 -21.20 1.33 -13.62
N SER A 110 -20.27 2.22 -13.90
CA SER A 110 -18.83 2.00 -13.70
C SER A 110 -18.41 1.80 -12.23
N ALA A 111 -19.31 2.00 -11.26
CA ALA A 111 -19.06 1.68 -9.86
C ALA A 111 -19.21 0.18 -9.57
N LEU A 112 -19.82 -0.58 -10.46
CA LEU A 112 -20.07 -2.01 -10.32
C LEU A 112 -19.03 -2.84 -11.09
N LEU A 113 -18.74 -4.04 -10.58
CA LEU A 113 -17.95 -5.04 -11.29
C LEU A 113 -18.80 -5.68 -12.38
N ARG A 114 -18.27 -5.73 -13.60
CA ARG A 114 -18.94 -6.35 -14.74
C ARG A 114 -18.94 -7.88 -14.62
N LEU A 115 -20.04 -8.49 -15.06
CA LEU A 115 -20.11 -9.93 -15.24
C LEU A 115 -19.26 -10.39 -16.43
N SER A 116 -18.70 -11.58 -16.32
CA SER A 116 -17.92 -12.20 -17.39
C SER A 116 -18.82 -12.47 -18.60
N ALA A 117 -18.38 -12.05 -19.77
CA ALA A 117 -19.11 -12.25 -21.01
C ALA A 117 -19.02 -13.70 -21.49
N GLY A 118 -20.14 -14.26 -21.99
CA GLY A 118 -20.24 -15.61 -22.55
C GLY A 118 -21.58 -15.80 -23.24
N ALA A 119 -21.73 -16.90 -23.99
CA ALA A 119 -22.97 -17.18 -24.73
C ALA A 119 -24.19 -17.29 -23.80
N ASP A 120 -24.02 -17.83 -22.60
CA ASP A 120 -25.04 -18.04 -21.60
C ASP A 120 -24.93 -17.10 -20.40
N SER A 121 -24.29 -15.94 -20.56
CA SER A 121 -24.11 -14.98 -19.46
C SER A 121 -25.40 -14.17 -19.23
N ALA A 122 -25.65 -13.89 -17.95
CA ALA A 122 -26.68 -12.92 -17.56
C ALA A 122 -26.26 -11.51 -18.03
N THR A 123 -27.25 -10.68 -18.36
CA THR A 123 -27.02 -9.28 -18.75
C THR A 123 -27.96 -8.34 -18.00
N GLY A 124 -27.55 -7.05 -17.91
CA GLY A 124 -28.30 -6.05 -17.17
C GLY A 124 -28.03 -6.05 -15.67
N LEU A 125 -26.99 -6.77 -15.23
CA LEU A 125 -26.53 -6.86 -13.84
C LEU A 125 -25.05 -6.52 -13.74
N GLY A 126 -24.67 -5.94 -12.61
CA GLY A 126 -23.29 -5.87 -12.13
C GLY A 126 -23.20 -6.39 -10.70
N ILE A 127 -21.98 -6.53 -10.17
CA ILE A 127 -21.76 -6.86 -8.76
C ILE A 127 -21.37 -5.59 -8.01
N GLU A 128 -22.14 -5.27 -6.99
CA GLU A 128 -21.87 -4.19 -6.04
C GLU A 128 -21.05 -4.74 -4.87
N ILE A 129 -19.97 -4.05 -4.54
CA ILE A 129 -19.12 -4.34 -3.39
C ILE A 129 -19.53 -3.40 -2.26
N LEU A 130 -19.72 -3.94 -1.07
CA LEU A 130 -20.07 -3.19 0.12
C LEU A 130 -19.05 -3.45 1.22
N ASP A 131 -18.85 -2.46 2.05
CA ASP A 131 -18.14 -2.65 3.29
C ASP A 131 -19.02 -3.35 4.36
N ASN A 132 -18.44 -3.53 5.55
CA ASN A 132 -19.17 -4.14 6.67
C ASN A 132 -20.39 -3.31 7.15
N ASN A 133 -20.39 -2.00 6.85
CA ASN A 133 -21.46 -1.06 7.21
C ASN A 133 -22.47 -0.84 6.07
N ASP A 134 -22.46 -1.69 5.04
CA ASP A 134 -23.29 -1.57 3.84
C ASP A 134 -23.02 -0.32 2.98
N VAL A 135 -21.83 0.28 3.12
CA VAL A 135 -21.42 1.39 2.27
C VAL A 135 -20.79 0.84 0.99
N ALA A 136 -21.26 1.33 -0.16
CA ALA A 136 -20.77 0.87 -1.46
C ALA A 136 -19.32 1.34 -1.71
N ILE A 137 -18.52 0.40 -2.20
CA ILE A 137 -17.14 0.61 -2.66
C ILE A 137 -17.13 0.46 -4.18
N ALA A 138 -16.80 1.54 -4.88
CA ALA A 138 -16.73 1.49 -6.34
C ALA A 138 -15.56 0.62 -6.81
N ILE A 139 -15.77 -0.19 -7.87
CA ILE A 139 -14.69 -0.92 -8.53
C ILE A 139 -13.66 0.08 -9.09
N ASN A 140 -12.37 -0.25 -9.00
CA ASN A 140 -11.24 0.60 -9.38
C ASN A 140 -11.13 1.91 -8.56
N GLY A 141 -11.97 2.06 -7.52
CA GLY A 141 -11.90 3.12 -6.52
C GLY A 141 -11.15 2.69 -5.26
N GLU A 142 -11.07 3.58 -4.30
CA GLU A 142 -10.46 3.31 -3.00
C GLU A 142 -11.52 3.18 -1.90
N SER A 143 -11.35 2.23 -1.00
CA SER A 143 -12.26 2.05 0.15
C SER A 143 -12.00 3.06 1.28
N GLY A 144 -10.86 3.78 1.22
CA GLY A 144 -10.33 4.57 2.32
C GLY A 144 -9.64 3.73 3.39
N PHE A 145 -8.76 4.37 4.16
CA PHE A 145 -8.05 3.70 5.26
C PHE A 145 -8.99 3.42 6.43
N ARG A 146 -8.84 2.23 7.00
CA ARG A 146 -9.58 1.76 8.18
C ARG A 146 -8.61 1.13 9.16
N ASP A 147 -8.84 1.38 10.44
CA ASP A 147 -8.05 0.75 11.48
C ASP A 147 -8.34 -0.76 11.53
N LEU A 148 -7.28 -1.54 11.57
CA LEU A 148 -7.37 -2.98 11.72
C LEU A 148 -7.52 -3.33 13.20
N VAL A 149 -8.53 -4.10 13.52
CA VAL A 149 -8.67 -4.71 14.85
C VAL A 149 -7.81 -5.97 14.88
N LEU A 150 -6.59 -5.84 15.40
CA LEU A 150 -5.65 -6.94 15.50
C LEU A 150 -5.92 -7.78 16.74
N ASN A 151 -5.79 -9.10 16.58
CA ASN A 151 -5.72 -10.01 17.73
C ASN A 151 -4.30 -9.99 18.35
N GLU A 152 -4.07 -10.77 19.40
CA GLU A 152 -2.78 -10.85 20.11
C GLU A 152 -1.63 -11.38 19.22
N ASN A 153 -1.95 -12.10 18.15
CA ASN A 153 -0.98 -12.65 17.19
C ASN A 153 -0.65 -11.67 16.06
N GLY A 154 -1.36 -10.55 15.98
CA GLY A 154 -1.23 -9.61 14.88
C GLY A 154 -2.03 -10.01 13.63
N ASP A 155 -3.12 -10.76 13.81
CA ASP A 155 -4.01 -11.12 12.72
C ASP A 155 -5.26 -10.24 12.71
N ALA A 156 -5.82 -9.99 11.54
CA ALA A 156 -7.07 -9.27 11.38
C ALA A 156 -7.90 -9.82 10.22
N ASN A 157 -9.18 -9.50 10.28
CA ASN A 157 -10.17 -9.88 9.27
C ASN A 157 -10.80 -8.63 8.66
N LEU A 158 -10.71 -8.50 7.35
CA LEU A 158 -11.38 -7.46 6.57
C LEU A 158 -12.61 -8.07 5.92
N THR A 159 -13.79 -7.70 6.37
CA THR A 159 -15.05 -8.27 5.91
C THR A 159 -15.73 -7.34 4.94
N PHE A 160 -16.18 -7.90 3.82
CA PHE A 160 -16.90 -7.22 2.74
C PHE A 160 -18.12 -8.04 2.33
N LYS A 161 -19.02 -7.39 1.61
CA LYS A 161 -20.22 -8.03 1.06
C LYS A 161 -20.31 -7.80 -0.44
N LEU A 162 -20.83 -8.77 -1.15
CA LEU A 162 -21.11 -8.71 -2.59
C LEU A 162 -22.58 -8.95 -2.83
N ARG A 163 -23.19 -8.22 -3.76
CA ARG A 163 -24.55 -8.48 -4.22
C ARG A 163 -24.69 -8.15 -5.70
N TYR A 164 -25.60 -8.83 -6.37
CA TYR A 164 -26.01 -8.41 -7.69
C TYR A 164 -26.83 -7.13 -7.60
N LYS A 165 -26.67 -6.27 -8.59
CA LYS A 165 -27.43 -5.03 -8.73
C LYS A 165 -27.78 -4.81 -10.18
N SER A 166 -29.06 -4.60 -10.48
CA SER A 166 -29.50 -4.33 -11.84
C SER A 166 -29.01 -2.97 -12.33
N THR A 167 -28.52 -2.96 -13.56
CA THR A 167 -28.10 -1.76 -14.29
C THR A 167 -29.08 -1.37 -15.39
N GLN A 168 -30.00 -2.27 -15.71
CA GLN A 168 -31.04 -2.10 -16.73
C GLN A 168 -32.37 -2.63 -16.22
N GLU A 169 -33.44 -2.18 -16.82
CA GLU A 169 -34.74 -2.85 -16.69
C GLU A 169 -34.72 -4.17 -17.49
N ASN A 170 -35.50 -5.17 -17.03
CA ASN A 170 -35.62 -6.46 -17.68
C ASN A 170 -34.27 -7.19 -17.86
N VAL A 171 -33.69 -7.58 -16.75
CA VAL A 171 -32.46 -8.39 -16.67
C VAL A 171 -32.68 -9.73 -17.43
N HIS A 172 -31.69 -10.16 -18.20
CA HIS A 172 -31.69 -11.47 -18.84
C HIS A 172 -31.01 -12.52 -17.97
N ALA A 173 -31.69 -13.63 -17.77
CA ALA A 173 -31.16 -14.77 -17.01
C ALA A 173 -29.95 -15.40 -17.69
N GLY A 174 -29.01 -15.92 -16.90
CA GLY A 174 -27.81 -16.59 -17.38
C GLY A 174 -26.76 -16.79 -16.30
N GLN A 175 -25.57 -17.19 -16.68
CA GLN A 175 -24.45 -17.33 -15.78
C GLN A 175 -23.95 -15.94 -15.34
N ALA A 176 -23.86 -15.72 -14.03
CA ALA A 176 -23.51 -14.42 -13.46
C ALA A 176 -22.18 -14.51 -12.70
N ASN A 177 -21.10 -14.84 -13.41
CA ASN A 177 -19.75 -14.94 -12.87
C ASN A 177 -19.00 -13.63 -13.08
N ALA A 178 -18.01 -13.34 -12.21
CA ALA A 178 -17.09 -12.23 -12.37
C ALA A 178 -15.74 -12.56 -11.73
N LEU A 179 -14.71 -11.80 -12.12
CA LEU A 179 -13.37 -11.90 -11.55
C LEU A 179 -13.03 -10.56 -10.91
N LEU A 180 -12.68 -10.61 -9.63
CA LEU A 180 -12.33 -9.47 -8.81
C LEU A 180 -10.90 -9.64 -8.29
N TYR A 181 -10.09 -8.60 -8.39
CA TYR A 181 -8.78 -8.52 -7.75
C TYR A 181 -8.84 -7.53 -6.60
N PHE A 182 -7.92 -7.65 -5.66
CA PHE A 182 -7.77 -6.67 -4.61
C PHE A 182 -6.30 -6.43 -4.27
N ASP A 183 -6.00 -5.21 -3.88
CA ASP A 183 -4.73 -4.76 -3.32
C ASP A 183 -4.97 -4.18 -1.94
N ILE A 184 -3.99 -4.30 -1.04
CA ILE A 184 -4.06 -3.75 0.31
C ILE A 184 -2.85 -2.86 0.55
N ASP A 185 -3.12 -1.60 0.85
CA ASP A 185 -2.13 -0.62 1.30
C ASP A 185 -2.23 -0.46 2.82
N TYR A 186 -1.09 -0.42 3.52
CA TYR A 186 -1.01 -0.30 4.97
C TYR A 186 -0.37 1.02 5.41
N GLN A 187 -0.89 1.60 6.50
CA GLN A 187 -0.33 2.77 7.19
C GLN A 187 -0.09 2.48 8.67
#